data_b8fb0c66a1142792965bfdb59df3e998
#
_entry.id   b8fb0c66a1142792965bfdb59df3e998
#
_cell.length_a   1.000
_cell.length_b   1.000
_cell.length_c   1.000
_cell.angle_alpha   90.00
_cell.angle_beta   90.00
_cell.angle_gamma   90.00
#
_symmetry.space_group_name_H-M   'P 1'
#
loop_
_entity.id
_entity.type
_entity.pdbx_description
1 polymer ?
#
loop_
_entity_poly.entity_id
_entity_poly.type
_entity_poly.pdbx_seq_one_letter_code
_entity_poly.pdbx_strand_id
1 'polypeptide(L)'
;MTAQIKALLTAIEYPEEVLEEGGVAVLRVDGEVVRAQMAGKRLVLSQIIDRAEEDVPELAALAAGRLLREEAVLAWDAREKAVILWQALSPEAGARALAEGFERFMDSCDWWRERASALHAPPPAFPEMVIHP
;
A
#
# COMPACT_ATOMS: atom_id res chain seq x y z
N MET A 1 11.87 -13.74 13.39
CA MET A 1 11.71 -12.39 12.80
C MET A 1 13.06 -11.77 12.56
N THR A 2 13.25 -11.19 11.39
CA THR A 2 14.54 -10.59 11.03
C THR A 2 14.83 -9.31 11.81
N ALA A 3 16.11 -8.95 11.87
CA ALA A 3 16.52 -7.72 12.53
C ALA A 3 15.92 -6.47 11.85
N GLN A 4 15.79 -6.50 10.53
CA GLN A 4 15.24 -5.39 9.78
C GLN A 4 13.75 -5.15 10.08
N ILE A 5 12.97 -6.23 10.19
CA ILE A 5 11.55 -6.12 10.56
C ILE A 5 11.43 -5.60 12.00
N LYS A 6 12.25 -6.11 12.92
CA LYS A 6 12.27 -5.60 14.29
C LYS A 6 12.63 -4.11 14.35
N ALA A 7 13.61 -3.70 13.55
CA ALA A 7 14.01 -2.30 13.47
C ALA A 7 12.87 -1.41 12.96
N LEU A 8 12.13 -1.88 11.96
CA LEU A 8 10.96 -1.16 11.46
C LEU A 8 9.90 -0.99 12.56
N LEU A 9 9.56 -2.08 13.24
CA LEU A 9 8.54 -2.06 14.30
C LEU A 9 8.91 -1.10 15.42
N THR A 10 10.18 -1.09 15.79
CA THR A 10 10.69 -0.13 16.79
C THR A 10 10.60 1.30 16.28
N ALA A 11 10.99 1.52 15.03
CA ALA A 11 11.00 2.87 14.44
C ALA A 11 9.60 3.48 14.34
N ILE A 12 8.59 2.68 14.02
CA ILE A 12 7.20 3.15 13.93
C ILE A 12 6.44 3.05 15.26
N GLU A 13 7.10 2.58 16.31
CA GLU A 13 6.50 2.39 17.64
C GLU A 13 5.24 1.52 17.57
N TYR A 14 5.34 0.40 16.87
CA TYR A 14 4.21 -0.50 16.68
C TYR A 14 3.75 -1.07 18.02
N PRO A 15 2.45 -0.84 18.41
CA PRO A 15 2.01 -1.08 19.79
C PRO A 15 1.64 -2.52 20.13
N GLU A 16 1.50 -3.38 19.13
CA GLU A 16 0.98 -4.74 19.33
C GLU A 16 2.04 -5.80 19.02
N GLU A 17 1.76 -7.03 19.43
CA GLU A 17 2.55 -8.17 18.98
C GLU A 17 2.28 -8.44 17.51
N VAL A 18 3.34 -8.80 16.80
CA VAL A 18 3.27 -9.02 15.36
C VAL A 18 3.00 -10.47 15.07
N LEU A 19 1.99 -10.72 14.26
CA LEU A 19 1.75 -12.03 13.69
C LEU A 19 2.72 -12.25 12.54
N GLU A 20 3.48 -13.35 12.61
CA GLU A 20 4.41 -13.73 11.55
C GLU A 20 3.99 -15.06 10.96
N GLU A 21 3.78 -15.08 9.64
CA GLU A 21 3.43 -16.27 8.89
C GLU A 21 4.36 -16.42 7.69
N GLY A 22 5.13 -17.51 7.66
CA GLY A 22 6.01 -17.80 6.52
C GLY A 22 7.04 -16.71 6.24
N GLY A 23 7.56 -16.06 7.28
CA GLY A 23 8.53 -14.98 7.13
C GLY A 23 7.92 -13.62 6.81
N VAL A 24 6.59 -13.53 6.78
CA VAL A 24 5.86 -12.28 6.54
C VAL A 24 5.27 -11.79 7.85
N ALA A 25 5.63 -10.58 8.24
CA ALA A 25 5.04 -9.92 9.40
C ALA A 25 3.76 -9.19 8.96
N VAL A 26 2.67 -9.42 9.65
CA VAL A 26 1.38 -8.81 9.35
C VAL A 26 1.10 -7.72 10.37
N LEU A 27 0.98 -6.50 9.89
CA LEU A 27 0.73 -5.32 10.72
C LEU A 27 -0.68 -4.80 10.48
N ARG A 28 -1.28 -4.25 11.52
CA ARG A 28 -2.54 -3.52 11.40
C ARG A 28 -2.29 -2.06 11.73
N VAL A 29 -2.54 -1.20 10.76
CA VAL A 29 -2.33 0.25 10.91
C VAL A 29 -3.58 0.96 10.40
N ASP A 30 -4.22 1.72 11.27
CA ASP A 30 -5.45 2.46 10.95
C ASP A 30 -6.53 1.60 10.29
N GLY A 31 -6.68 0.36 10.80
CA GLY A 31 -7.66 -0.58 10.28
C GLY A 31 -7.25 -1.32 9.01
N GLU A 32 -6.09 -1.02 8.46
CA GLU A 32 -5.58 -1.63 7.25
C GLU A 32 -4.46 -2.63 7.55
N VAL A 33 -4.35 -3.65 6.70
CA VAL A 33 -3.33 -4.68 6.84
C VAL A 33 -2.13 -4.33 5.98
N VAL A 34 -0.96 -4.28 6.59
CA VAL A 34 0.31 -4.08 5.91
C VAL A 34 1.18 -5.31 6.14
N ARG A 35 1.80 -5.82 5.10
CA ARG A 35 2.73 -6.94 5.20
C ARG A 35 4.15 -6.42 5.05
N ALA A 36 5.03 -6.91 5.91
CA ALA A 36 6.45 -6.61 5.87
C ALA A 36 7.22 -7.91 5.73
N GLN A 37 8.09 -8.00 4.73
CA GLN A 37 8.88 -9.19 4.48
C GLN A 37 10.22 -8.82 3.87
N MET A 38 11.17 -9.74 3.97
CA MET A 38 12.45 -9.57 3.32
C MET A 38 12.39 -10.12 1.91
N ALA A 39 12.87 -9.35 0.94
CA ALA A 39 13.12 -9.78 -0.42
C ALA A 39 14.62 -9.61 -0.67
N GLY A 40 15.36 -10.71 -0.55
CA GLY A 40 16.81 -10.64 -0.50
C GLY A 40 17.24 -9.84 0.73
N LYS A 41 18.00 -8.77 0.50
CA LYS A 41 18.49 -7.89 1.58
C LYS A 41 17.57 -6.69 1.83
N ARG A 42 16.50 -6.55 1.06
CA ARG A 42 15.59 -5.41 1.18
C ARG A 42 14.36 -5.77 2.00
N LEU A 43 13.94 -4.84 2.81
CA LEU A 43 12.67 -4.92 3.50
C LEU A 43 11.59 -4.39 2.56
N VAL A 44 10.56 -5.18 2.33
CA VAL A 44 9.46 -4.81 1.43
C VAL A 44 8.17 -4.70 2.21
N LEU A 45 7.50 -3.57 2.05
CA LEU A 45 6.15 -3.34 2.55
C LEU A 45 5.16 -3.58 1.43
N SER A 46 4.03 -4.18 1.75
CA SER A 46 2.96 -4.37 0.75
C SER A 46 1.58 -4.26 1.39
N GLN A 47 0.62 -3.84 0.57
CA GLN A 47 -0.78 -3.78 0.96
C GLN A 47 -1.65 -4.11 -0.24
N ILE A 48 -2.72 -4.85 0.00
CA ILE A 48 -3.74 -5.10 -1.01
C ILE A 48 -4.55 -3.81 -1.20
N ILE A 49 -4.61 -3.34 -2.44
CA ILE A 49 -5.34 -2.12 -2.80
C ILE A 49 -6.71 -2.45 -3.36
N ASP A 50 -6.80 -3.46 -4.23
CA ASP A 50 -8.04 -3.79 -4.92
C ASP A 50 -8.03 -5.27 -5.31
N ARG A 51 -9.17 -5.94 -5.15
CA ARG A 51 -9.32 -7.33 -5.55
C ARG A 51 -10.12 -7.49 -6.85
N ALA A 52 -10.59 -6.39 -7.41
CA ALA A 52 -11.35 -6.42 -8.64
C ALA A 52 -10.42 -6.43 -9.86
N GLU A 53 -10.34 -7.57 -10.53
CA GLU A 53 -9.48 -7.73 -11.70
C GLU A 53 -9.85 -6.77 -12.83
N GLU A 54 -11.12 -6.44 -12.96
CA GLU A 54 -11.61 -5.50 -13.98
C GLU A 54 -11.07 -4.09 -13.83
N ASP A 55 -10.56 -3.73 -12.66
CA ASP A 55 -9.98 -2.41 -12.41
C ASP A 55 -8.52 -2.29 -12.83
N VAL A 56 -7.87 -3.43 -13.14
CA VAL A 56 -6.44 -3.46 -13.47
C VAL A 56 -6.06 -2.52 -14.61
N PRO A 57 -6.77 -2.47 -15.74
CA PRO A 57 -6.39 -1.57 -16.84
C PRO A 57 -6.37 -0.10 -16.42
N GLU A 58 -7.37 0.34 -15.66
CA GLU A 58 -7.46 1.73 -15.23
C GLU A 58 -6.42 2.09 -14.18
N LEU A 59 -6.19 1.19 -13.23
CA LEU A 59 -5.15 1.38 -12.22
C LEU A 59 -3.76 1.36 -12.85
N ALA A 60 -3.52 0.48 -13.83
CA ALA A 60 -2.25 0.42 -14.55
C ALA A 60 -1.98 1.72 -15.32
N ALA A 61 -3.00 2.29 -15.94
CA ALA A 61 -2.87 3.56 -16.64
C ALA A 61 -2.50 4.71 -15.69
N LEU A 62 -3.13 4.74 -14.51
CA LEU A 62 -2.78 5.72 -13.47
C LEU A 62 -1.35 5.52 -12.98
N ALA A 63 -0.94 4.26 -12.77
CA ALA A 63 0.40 3.93 -12.32
C ALA A 63 1.46 4.39 -13.31
N ALA A 64 1.21 4.21 -14.60
CA ALA A 64 2.14 4.65 -15.64
C ALA A 64 2.40 6.17 -15.56
N GLY A 65 1.38 6.95 -15.26
CA GLY A 65 1.53 8.40 -15.10
C GLY A 65 2.29 8.82 -13.85
N ARG A 66 2.48 7.93 -12.89
CA ARG A 66 3.13 8.23 -11.61
C ARG A 66 4.52 7.59 -11.43
N LEU A 67 4.99 6.83 -12.42
CA LEU A 67 6.23 6.06 -12.32
C LEU A 67 7.45 6.86 -11.88
N LEU A 68 7.52 8.13 -12.25
CA LEU A 68 8.67 8.99 -11.91
C LEU A 68 8.47 9.75 -10.60
N ARG A 69 7.32 9.59 -9.95
CA ARG A 69 6.98 10.37 -8.75
C ARG A 69 6.84 9.56 -7.49
N GLU A 70 6.65 8.25 -7.62
CA GLU A 70 6.41 7.38 -6.47
C GLU A 70 7.49 6.32 -6.33
N GLU A 71 7.86 6.05 -5.09
CA GLU A 71 8.73 4.93 -4.75
C GLU A 71 7.95 3.62 -4.73
N ALA A 72 6.65 3.70 -4.40
CA ALA A 72 5.77 2.56 -4.34
C ALA A 72 5.37 2.12 -5.74
N VAL A 73 5.27 0.81 -5.93
CA VAL A 73 4.96 0.18 -7.21
C VAL A 73 3.65 -0.59 -7.11
N LEU A 74 2.77 -0.36 -8.07
CA LEU A 74 1.54 -1.11 -8.18
C LEU A 74 1.78 -2.37 -9.01
N ALA A 75 1.30 -3.51 -8.54
CA ALA A 75 1.49 -4.78 -9.22
C ALA A 75 0.27 -5.70 -9.03
N TRP A 76 0.09 -6.63 -9.94
CA TRP A 76 -0.89 -7.69 -9.79
C TRP A 76 -0.24 -8.89 -9.09
N ASP A 77 -0.82 -9.31 -7.97
CA ASP A 77 -0.38 -10.51 -7.26
C ASP A 77 -1.30 -11.67 -7.65
N ALA A 78 -0.77 -12.61 -8.42
CA ALA A 78 -1.53 -13.76 -8.92
C ALA A 78 -1.94 -14.73 -7.80
N ARG A 79 -1.17 -14.79 -6.70
CA ARG A 79 -1.49 -15.62 -5.56
C ARG A 79 -2.70 -15.10 -4.79
N GLU A 80 -2.67 -13.82 -4.47
CA GLU A 80 -3.74 -13.14 -3.75
C GLU A 80 -4.90 -12.78 -4.67
N LYS A 81 -4.69 -12.83 -5.98
CA LYS A 81 -5.65 -12.34 -6.99
C LYS A 81 -6.09 -10.92 -6.65
N ALA A 82 -5.11 -10.06 -6.52
CA ALA A 82 -5.32 -8.69 -6.07
C ALA A 82 -4.27 -7.77 -6.65
N VAL A 83 -4.66 -6.49 -6.77
CA VAL A 83 -3.70 -5.42 -7.03
C VAL A 83 -3.07 -5.06 -5.69
N ILE A 84 -1.76 -5.12 -5.64
CA ILE A 84 -1.00 -4.74 -4.45
C ILE A 84 -0.16 -3.51 -4.73
N LEU A 85 0.06 -2.73 -3.69
CA LEU A 85 1.08 -1.69 -3.69
C LEU A 85 2.23 -2.21 -2.85
N TRP A 86 3.45 -2.09 -3.36
CA TRP A 86 4.63 -2.48 -2.61
C TRP A 86 5.73 -1.44 -2.71
N GLN A 87 6.57 -1.39 -1.70
CA GLN A 87 7.69 -0.47 -1.63
C GLN A 87 8.84 -1.13 -0.89
N ALA A 88 10.04 -1.02 -1.46
CA ALA A 88 11.25 -1.49 -0.82
C ALA A 88 11.84 -0.37 0.04
N LEU A 89 12.26 -0.73 1.24
CA LEU A 89 12.99 0.17 2.12
C LEU A 89 14.48 -0.18 2.06
N SER A 90 15.33 0.84 2.19
CA SER A 90 16.77 0.63 2.17
C SER A 90 17.20 -0.27 3.32
N PRO A 91 18.04 -1.28 3.08
CA PRO A 91 18.54 -2.16 4.15
C PRO A 91 19.41 -1.43 5.15
N GLU A 92 19.92 -0.26 4.77
CA GLU A 92 20.82 0.55 5.60
C GLU A 92 20.09 1.73 6.27
N ALA A 93 18.76 1.80 6.11
CA ALA A 93 17.99 2.89 6.68
C ALA A 93 18.03 2.86 8.21
N GLY A 94 18.34 3.99 8.81
CA GLY A 94 18.23 4.18 10.25
C GLY A 94 16.77 4.33 10.68
N ALA A 95 16.53 4.39 11.97
CA ALA A 95 15.18 4.46 12.54
C ALA A 95 14.31 5.55 11.93
N ARG A 96 14.87 6.74 11.77
CA ARG A 96 14.14 7.89 11.20
C ARG A 96 13.74 7.63 9.74
N ALA A 97 14.68 7.13 8.95
CA ALA A 97 14.42 6.84 7.54
C ALA A 97 13.40 5.71 7.37
N LEU A 98 13.42 4.71 8.25
CA LEU A 98 12.42 3.64 8.26
C LEU A 98 11.03 4.19 8.58
N ALA A 99 10.93 5.03 9.60
CA ALA A 99 9.66 5.64 9.99
C ALA A 99 9.10 6.53 8.88
N GLU A 100 9.95 7.37 8.29
CA GLU A 100 9.54 8.24 7.18
C GLU A 100 9.12 7.44 5.93
N GLY A 101 9.88 6.40 5.61
CA GLY A 101 9.56 5.50 4.50
C GLY A 101 8.24 4.77 4.69
N PHE A 102 7.99 4.31 5.90
CA PHE A 102 6.72 3.68 6.26
C PHE A 102 5.55 4.66 6.11
N GLU A 103 5.72 5.87 6.60
CA GLU A 103 4.70 6.91 6.51
C GLU A 103 4.38 7.26 5.05
N ARG A 104 5.41 7.41 4.21
CA ARG A 104 5.21 7.66 2.78
C ARG A 104 4.48 6.50 2.10
N PHE A 105 4.81 5.26 2.50
CA PHE A 105 4.11 4.09 1.99
C PHE A 105 2.64 4.12 2.36
N MET A 106 2.32 4.43 3.62
CA MET A 106 0.93 4.52 4.07
C MET A 106 0.15 5.61 3.35
N ASP A 107 0.77 6.76 3.09
CA ASP A 107 0.16 7.84 2.34
C ASP A 107 -0.14 7.39 0.89
N SER A 108 0.78 6.68 0.27
CA SER A 108 0.58 6.10 -1.06
C SER A 108 -0.55 5.08 -1.07
N CYS A 109 -0.63 4.23 -0.05
CA CYS A 109 -1.73 3.27 0.09
C CYS A 109 -3.08 3.97 0.17
N ASP A 110 -3.17 5.02 0.97
CA ASP A 110 -4.41 5.79 1.11
C ASP A 110 -4.83 6.39 -0.23
N TRP A 111 -3.89 6.96 -0.95
CA TRP A 111 -4.13 7.56 -2.27
C TRP A 111 -4.66 6.51 -3.26
N TRP A 112 -4.01 5.36 -3.34
CA TRP A 112 -4.40 4.30 -4.26
C TRP A 112 -5.75 3.67 -3.88
N ARG A 113 -5.99 3.44 -2.59
CA ARG A 113 -7.29 2.91 -2.14
C ARG A 113 -8.43 3.86 -2.47
N GLU A 114 -8.21 5.14 -2.32
CA GLU A 114 -9.18 6.15 -2.68
C GLU A 114 -9.49 6.13 -4.17
N ARG A 115 -8.47 6.00 -5.02
CA ARG A 115 -8.65 5.92 -6.48
C ARG A 115 -9.37 4.63 -6.89
N ALA A 116 -9.00 3.50 -6.31
CA ALA A 116 -9.66 2.23 -6.59
C ALA A 116 -11.14 2.27 -6.17
N SER A 117 -11.42 2.83 -5.02
CA SER A 117 -12.79 2.99 -4.53
C SER A 117 -13.62 3.90 -5.45
N ALA A 118 -13.01 4.94 -5.99
CA ALA A 118 -13.69 5.88 -6.90
C ALA A 118 -14.14 5.22 -8.21
N LEU A 119 -13.50 4.13 -8.63
CA LEU A 119 -13.90 3.39 -9.84
C LEU A 119 -15.28 2.73 -9.69
N HIS A 120 -15.70 2.48 -8.46
CA HIS A 120 -16.97 1.84 -8.14
C HIS A 120 -17.96 2.79 -7.49
N ALA A 121 -17.58 4.05 -7.31
CA ALA A 121 -18.47 5.04 -6.73
C ALA A 121 -19.66 5.27 -7.68
N PRO A 122 -20.89 5.36 -7.16
CA PRO A 122 -22.02 5.72 -7.98
C PRO A 122 -21.78 7.13 -8.56
N PRO A 123 -22.25 7.40 -9.79
CA PRO A 123 -22.11 8.72 -10.35
C PRO A 123 -22.72 9.73 -9.38
N PRO A 124 -22.12 10.93 -9.25
CA PRO A 124 -22.68 11.93 -8.36
C PRO A 124 -24.10 12.23 -8.74
N ALA A 125 -24.99 12.20 -7.76
CA ALA A 125 -26.38 12.52 -7.97
C ALA A 125 -26.48 14.03 -8.18
N PHE A 126 -26.38 14.44 -9.43
CA PHE A 126 -26.67 15.83 -9.77
C PHE A 126 -28.15 16.04 -9.61
N PRO A 127 -28.55 17.00 -8.78
CA PRO A 127 -29.97 17.32 -8.71
C PRO A 127 -30.43 17.74 -10.10
N GLU A 128 -31.42 17.06 -10.64
CA GLU A 128 -31.93 17.38 -11.98
C GLU A 128 -32.36 18.82 -12.09
N MET A 129 -32.78 19.39 -11.00
CA MET A 129 -33.18 20.77 -10.94
C MET A 129 -32.09 21.74 -11.40
N VAL A 130 -30.84 21.31 -11.34
CA VAL A 130 -29.72 22.15 -11.75
C VAL A 130 -29.74 22.37 -13.26
N ILE A 131 -30.37 21.49 -13.98
CA ILE A 131 -30.45 21.56 -15.44
C ILE A 131 -31.75 22.12 -15.94
N HIS A 132 -32.62 22.48 -15.07
CA HIS A 132 -33.90 23.03 -15.50
C HIS A 132 -33.77 24.46 -15.97
N PRO A 133 -34.38 24.77 -17.08
CA PRO A 133 -34.41 26.14 -17.54
C PRO A 133 -35.17 27.03 -16.58
#